data_e3dcafd72f79da5c56d3c8c3a9b1fde7
#
_entry.id   e3dcafd72f79da5c56d3c8c3a9b1fde7
#
_cell.length_a   1.000
_cell.length_b   1.000
_cell.length_c   1.000
_cell.angle_alpha   90.00
_cell.angle_beta   90.00
_cell.angle_gamma   90.00
#
_symmetry.space_group_name_H-M   'P 1'
#
loop_
_entity.id
_entity.type
_entity.pdbx_description
1 polymer ?
#
loop_
_entity_poly.entity_id
_entity_poly.type
_entity_poly.pdbx_seq_one_letter_code
_entity_poly.pdbx_strand_id
1 'polypeptide(L)'
;MGRLVEATHVTLGGEVGTNDWAFPYLDDQHSQYAMELLTRADALLLGRHTYEGLSVAYTKMADEAPAGVPSDFIGRMNSIPKFIASTTLRGPTWNATAIDGDVASFVEDLKRNAGQNLLKYGNGPLDATLMEHGLIDEFHLFLTPVAIGKGKHLFESIDTAPHLRLVDIRRFDSGVVILVYAPK
;
A
#
# COMPACT_ATOMS: atom_id res chain seq x y z
N MET A 1 -2.21 -19.07 7.99
CA MET A 1 -2.79 -18.36 6.84
C MET A 1 -2.18 -16.98 6.81
N GLY A 2 -1.63 -16.56 5.68
CA GLY A 2 -1.05 -15.24 5.51
C GLY A 2 -2.10 -14.13 5.56
N ARG A 3 -1.65 -12.88 5.68
CA ARG A 3 -2.51 -11.70 5.76
C ARG A 3 -2.20 -10.74 4.61
N LEU A 4 -3.21 -10.01 4.16
CA LEU A 4 -3.06 -8.88 3.25
C LEU A 4 -3.39 -7.59 4.00
N VAL A 5 -2.39 -6.73 4.14
CA VAL A 5 -2.51 -5.39 4.73
C VAL A 5 -2.44 -4.36 3.61
N GLU A 6 -3.40 -3.47 3.57
CA GLU A 6 -3.36 -2.29 2.70
C GLU A 6 -2.89 -1.08 3.48
N ALA A 7 -1.90 -0.35 2.94
CA ALA A 7 -1.41 0.89 3.50
C ALA A 7 -1.53 2.02 2.47
N THR A 8 -2.29 3.06 2.82
CA THR A 8 -2.51 4.18 1.91
C THR A 8 -2.56 5.52 2.66
N HIS A 9 -1.99 6.56 2.03
CA HIS A 9 -2.13 7.93 2.49
C HIS A 9 -3.48 8.48 2.03
N VAL A 10 -4.16 9.18 2.93
CA VAL A 10 -5.45 9.80 2.69
C VAL A 10 -5.51 11.19 3.31
N THR A 11 -6.14 12.14 2.65
CA THR A 11 -6.37 13.47 3.16
C THR A 11 -7.58 13.51 4.12
N LEU A 12 -7.81 14.63 4.79
CA LEU A 12 -9.02 14.85 5.61
C LEU A 12 -10.33 14.77 4.79
N GLY A 13 -10.26 15.04 3.50
CA GLY A 13 -11.40 14.93 2.59
C GLY A 13 -11.62 13.53 2.03
N GLY A 14 -10.70 12.61 2.30
CA GLY A 14 -10.74 11.24 1.76
C GLY A 14 -10.04 11.08 0.41
N GLU A 15 -9.34 12.11 -0.08
CA GLU A 15 -8.63 12.03 -1.35
C GLU A 15 -7.36 11.18 -1.21
N VAL A 16 -7.05 10.46 -2.31
CA VAL A 16 -5.88 9.59 -2.49
C VAL A 16 -5.20 9.90 -3.81
N GLY A 17 -4.07 9.29 -4.10
CA GLY A 17 -3.39 9.40 -5.41
C GLY A 17 -1.93 9.81 -5.30
N THR A 18 -1.50 10.87 -6.02
CA THR A 18 -0.13 11.39 -5.89
C THR A 18 0.03 11.99 -4.51
N ASN A 19 0.97 11.47 -3.74
CA ASN A 19 1.10 11.78 -2.30
C ASN A 19 2.01 12.98 -2.04
N ASP A 20 2.23 13.87 -3.00
CA ASP A 20 3.11 15.05 -2.86
C ASP A 20 2.72 15.92 -1.65
N TRP A 21 1.43 16.00 -1.37
CA TRP A 21 0.87 16.70 -0.22
C TRP A 21 1.20 16.03 1.12
N ALA A 22 1.60 14.76 1.12
CA ALA A 22 2.01 14.04 2.33
C ALA A 22 3.48 14.29 2.70
N PHE A 23 4.36 14.65 1.75
CA PHE A 23 5.79 14.80 1.99
C PHE A 23 6.17 15.67 3.18
N PRO A 24 5.52 16.83 3.44
CA PRO A 24 5.84 17.65 4.60
C PRO A 24 5.58 16.97 5.96
N TYR A 25 4.83 15.86 5.97
CA TYR A 25 4.41 15.13 7.16
C TYR A 25 5.15 13.79 7.35
N LEU A 26 6.08 13.46 6.46
CA LEU A 26 6.88 12.24 6.56
C LEU A 26 8.03 12.48 7.55
N ASP A 27 7.81 12.10 8.80
CA ASP A 27 8.77 12.18 9.89
C ASP A 27 9.38 10.80 10.22
N ASP A 28 10.21 10.75 11.27
CA ASP A 28 10.83 9.52 11.74
C ASP A 28 9.80 8.50 12.22
N GLN A 29 8.69 8.94 12.83
CA GLN A 29 7.61 8.07 13.30
C GLN A 29 6.89 7.42 12.11
N HIS A 30 6.67 8.20 11.03
CA HIS A 30 6.15 7.67 9.77
C HIS A 30 7.07 6.62 9.18
N SER A 31 8.37 6.93 9.09
CA SER A 31 9.38 6.03 8.51
C SER A 31 9.49 4.73 9.30
N GLN A 32 9.47 4.82 10.64
CA GLN A 32 9.47 3.65 11.51
C GLN A 32 8.23 2.78 11.29
N TYR A 33 7.04 3.38 11.26
CA TYR A 33 5.80 2.63 11.05
C TYR A 33 5.74 1.97 9.67
N ALA A 34 6.14 2.68 8.63
CA ALA A 34 6.24 2.13 7.27
C ALA A 34 7.22 0.95 7.22
N MET A 35 8.36 1.05 7.93
CA MET A 35 9.32 -0.05 8.03
C MET A 35 8.77 -1.24 8.82
N GLU A 36 7.98 -1.02 9.89
CA GLU A 36 7.30 -2.10 10.61
C GLU A 36 6.38 -2.90 9.68
N LEU A 37 5.58 -2.22 8.85
CA LEU A 37 4.70 -2.87 7.88
C LEU A 37 5.51 -3.66 6.84
N LEU A 38 6.53 -3.04 6.29
CA LEU A 38 7.38 -3.63 5.25
C LEU A 38 8.18 -4.84 5.74
N THR A 39 8.61 -4.82 7.01
CA THR A 39 9.35 -5.93 7.63
C THR A 39 8.47 -7.16 7.87
N ARG A 40 7.18 -6.94 8.15
CA ARG A 40 6.21 -8.03 8.35
C ARG A 40 5.72 -8.65 7.05
N ALA A 41 5.97 -8.00 5.92
CA ALA A 41 5.54 -8.47 4.61
C ALA A 41 6.59 -9.40 3.96
N ASP A 42 6.11 -10.47 3.35
CA ASP A 42 6.91 -11.37 2.52
C ASP A 42 6.99 -10.87 1.07
N ALA A 43 5.94 -10.19 0.60
CA ALA A 43 5.88 -9.58 -0.73
C ALA A 43 4.99 -8.34 -0.76
N LEU A 44 5.18 -7.49 -1.77
CA LEU A 44 4.27 -6.39 -2.10
C LEU A 44 3.25 -6.85 -3.15
N LEU A 45 2.01 -6.37 -3.00
CA LEU A 45 0.97 -6.45 -4.02
C LEU A 45 0.69 -5.05 -4.56
N LEU A 46 0.87 -4.83 -5.85
CA LEU A 46 0.78 -3.50 -6.47
C LEU A 46 -0.11 -3.54 -7.71
N GLY A 47 -0.89 -2.49 -7.89
CA GLY A 47 -1.46 -2.17 -9.19
C GLY A 47 -0.39 -1.58 -10.12
N ARG A 48 -0.64 -1.62 -11.43
CA ARG A 48 0.32 -1.16 -12.46
C ARG A 48 0.85 0.26 -12.21
N HIS A 49 -0.03 1.23 -11.98
CA HIS A 49 0.38 2.63 -11.80
C HIS A 49 1.25 2.83 -10.56
N THR A 50 0.90 2.16 -9.47
CA THR A 50 1.71 2.18 -8.23
C THR A 50 3.08 1.56 -8.48
N TYR A 51 3.14 0.43 -9.18
CA TYR A 51 4.40 -0.20 -9.56
C TYR A 51 5.27 0.73 -10.40
N GLU A 52 4.71 1.34 -11.46
CA GLU A 52 5.45 2.23 -12.36
C GLU A 52 6.05 3.42 -11.59
N GLY A 53 5.28 4.04 -10.68
CA GLY A 53 5.76 5.15 -9.86
C GLY A 53 6.83 4.74 -8.85
N LEU A 54 6.56 3.69 -8.07
CA LEU A 54 7.48 3.24 -7.02
C LEU A 54 8.77 2.65 -7.59
N SER A 55 8.72 1.91 -8.70
CA SER A 55 9.92 1.32 -9.31
C SER A 55 10.91 2.39 -9.76
N VAL A 56 10.43 3.46 -10.38
CA VAL A 56 11.28 4.60 -10.78
C VAL A 56 11.83 5.31 -9.54
N ALA A 57 10.98 5.62 -8.56
CA ALA A 57 11.39 6.35 -7.38
C ALA A 57 12.44 5.60 -6.56
N TYR A 58 12.19 4.33 -6.19
CA TYR A 58 13.09 3.58 -5.33
C TYR A 58 14.36 3.09 -6.03
N THR A 59 14.34 2.86 -7.34
CA THR A 59 15.57 2.60 -8.11
C THR A 59 16.47 3.84 -8.09
N LYS A 60 15.90 5.03 -8.31
CA LYS A 60 16.67 6.29 -8.23
C LYS A 60 17.21 6.55 -6.82
N MET A 61 16.40 6.32 -5.78
CA MET A 61 16.81 6.47 -4.38
C MET A 61 17.94 5.52 -3.96
N ALA A 62 18.11 4.38 -4.63
CA ALA A 62 19.22 3.47 -4.37
C ALA A 62 20.58 4.11 -4.73
N ASP A 63 20.60 4.96 -5.77
CA ASP A 63 21.80 5.66 -6.21
C ASP A 63 22.01 6.96 -5.40
N GLU A 64 20.92 7.65 -5.06
CA GLU A 64 20.93 8.95 -4.37
C GLU A 64 19.78 9.02 -3.37
N ALA A 65 20.04 8.57 -2.14
CA ALA A 65 19.05 8.57 -1.08
C ALA A 65 18.68 9.98 -0.64
N PRO A 66 17.38 10.36 -0.65
CA PRO A 66 16.95 11.64 -0.13
C PRO A 66 17.20 11.76 1.37
N ALA A 67 17.46 12.96 1.85
CA ALA A 67 17.56 13.22 3.28
C ALA A 67 16.26 12.80 4.01
N GLY A 68 16.40 12.10 5.13
CA GLY A 68 15.28 11.64 5.94
C GLY A 68 14.64 10.31 5.53
N VAL A 69 15.09 9.70 4.43
CA VAL A 69 14.64 8.35 4.05
C VAL A 69 15.70 7.32 4.48
N PRO A 70 15.40 6.39 5.40
CA PRO A 70 16.36 5.40 5.87
C PRO A 70 16.84 4.48 4.73
N SER A 71 18.14 4.23 4.65
CA SER A 71 18.76 3.39 3.60
C SER A 71 18.29 1.93 3.64
N ASP A 72 18.01 1.39 4.82
CA ASP A 72 17.48 0.04 5.00
C ASP A 72 16.05 -0.07 4.48
N PHE A 73 15.22 0.97 4.60
CA PHE A 73 13.90 1.03 3.98
C PHE A 73 14.01 1.00 2.45
N ILE A 74 14.89 1.81 1.87
CA ILE A 74 15.16 1.81 0.42
C ILE A 74 15.65 0.44 -0.04
N GLY A 75 16.61 -0.15 0.69
CA GLY A 75 17.14 -1.48 0.41
C GLY A 75 16.05 -2.56 0.45
N ARG A 76 15.18 -2.53 1.46
CA ARG A 76 14.07 -3.48 1.58
C ARG A 76 13.04 -3.29 0.47
N MET A 77 12.65 -2.06 0.15
CA MET A 77 11.74 -1.76 -0.96
C MET A 77 12.27 -2.27 -2.30
N ASN A 78 13.57 -2.17 -2.55
CA ASN A 78 14.17 -2.68 -3.79
C ASN A 78 14.26 -4.22 -3.82
N SER A 79 14.51 -4.87 -2.68
CA SER A 79 14.78 -6.32 -2.61
C SER A 79 13.53 -7.18 -2.41
N ILE A 80 12.48 -6.68 -1.75
CA ILE A 80 11.26 -7.47 -1.48
C ILE A 80 10.60 -7.93 -2.79
N PRO A 81 10.12 -9.20 -2.91
CA PRO A 81 9.34 -9.64 -4.06
C PRO A 81 8.08 -8.82 -4.26
N LYS A 82 7.66 -8.64 -5.51
CA LYS A 82 6.46 -7.86 -5.86
C LYS A 82 5.60 -8.60 -6.85
N PHE A 83 4.30 -8.62 -6.60
CA PHE A 83 3.29 -9.15 -7.51
C PHE A 83 2.47 -7.98 -8.07
N ILE A 84 2.36 -7.92 -9.40
CA ILE A 84 1.74 -6.79 -10.09
C ILE A 84 0.42 -7.22 -10.74
N ALA A 85 -0.67 -6.66 -10.25
CA ALA A 85 -1.99 -6.83 -10.86
C ALA A 85 -2.09 -5.97 -12.12
N SER A 86 -1.90 -6.59 -13.29
CA SER A 86 -1.99 -5.91 -14.59
C SER A 86 -2.16 -6.91 -15.72
N THR A 87 -3.10 -6.63 -16.62
CA THR A 87 -3.32 -7.40 -17.84
C THR A 87 -2.44 -6.97 -19.02
N THR A 88 -1.80 -5.80 -18.91
CA THR A 88 -1.06 -5.16 -20.01
C THR A 88 0.44 -5.02 -19.76
N LEU A 89 0.89 -5.11 -18.52
CA LEU A 89 2.31 -5.00 -18.16
C LEU A 89 3.10 -6.20 -18.74
N ARG A 90 4.21 -5.91 -19.40
CA ARG A 90 5.11 -6.92 -19.95
C ARG A 90 6.52 -6.72 -19.40
N GLY A 91 7.18 -7.83 -19.04
CA GLY A 91 8.56 -7.84 -18.59
C GLY A 91 8.84 -6.89 -17.40
N PRO A 92 8.11 -6.99 -16.27
CA PRO A 92 8.40 -6.13 -15.14
C PRO A 92 9.83 -6.35 -14.64
N THR A 93 10.43 -5.28 -14.15
CA THR A 93 11.74 -5.26 -13.48
C THR A 93 11.55 -5.05 -11.97
N TRP A 94 12.59 -4.65 -11.24
CA TRP A 94 12.50 -4.26 -9.83
C TRP A 94 12.01 -5.40 -8.91
N ASN A 95 12.52 -6.62 -9.14
CA ASN A 95 12.12 -7.86 -8.43
C ASN A 95 10.59 -8.07 -8.44
N ALA A 96 9.96 -7.83 -9.59
CA ALA A 96 8.52 -7.90 -9.75
C ALA A 96 8.11 -8.98 -10.75
N THR A 97 6.95 -9.59 -10.50
CA THR A 97 6.29 -10.58 -11.36
C THR A 97 4.88 -10.10 -11.67
N ALA A 98 4.51 -10.06 -12.95
CA ALA A 98 3.12 -9.80 -13.31
C ALA A 98 2.27 -11.03 -12.95
N ILE A 99 1.12 -10.80 -12.34
CA ILE A 99 0.17 -11.86 -12.03
C ILE A 99 -0.45 -12.33 -13.33
N ASP A 100 -0.40 -13.64 -13.57
CA ASP A 100 -1.07 -14.28 -14.69
C ASP A 100 -2.40 -14.87 -14.21
N GLY A 101 -3.47 -14.60 -14.95
CA GLY A 101 -4.80 -15.07 -14.63
C GLY A 101 -5.57 -14.18 -13.63
N ASP A 102 -6.41 -14.81 -12.83
CA ASP A 102 -7.29 -14.13 -11.88
C ASP A 102 -6.54 -13.69 -10.61
N VAL A 103 -6.58 -12.38 -10.35
CA VAL A 103 -5.85 -11.77 -9.23
C VAL A 103 -6.39 -12.24 -7.87
N ALA A 104 -7.71 -12.38 -7.74
CA ALA A 104 -8.29 -12.79 -6.46
C ALA A 104 -7.87 -14.22 -6.09
N SER A 105 -7.96 -15.16 -7.03
CA SER A 105 -7.49 -16.54 -6.85
C SER A 105 -6.00 -16.60 -6.54
N PHE A 106 -5.18 -15.81 -7.22
CA PHE A 106 -3.74 -15.74 -6.98
C PHE A 106 -3.41 -15.28 -5.56
N VAL A 107 -4.06 -14.21 -5.09
CA VAL A 107 -3.85 -13.67 -3.73
C VAL A 107 -4.36 -14.66 -2.68
N GLU A 108 -5.50 -15.29 -2.92
CA GLU A 108 -6.03 -16.32 -2.03
C GLU A 108 -5.05 -17.49 -1.88
N ASP A 109 -4.47 -17.96 -2.97
CA ASP A 109 -3.46 -19.03 -2.96
C ASP A 109 -2.20 -18.64 -2.18
N LEU A 110 -1.68 -17.43 -2.37
CA LEU A 110 -0.53 -16.94 -1.61
C LEU A 110 -0.83 -16.91 -0.10
N LYS A 111 -2.00 -16.40 0.30
CA LYS A 111 -2.41 -16.34 1.70
C LYS A 111 -2.64 -17.73 2.30
N ARG A 112 -3.33 -18.62 1.59
CA ARG A 112 -3.78 -19.92 2.09
C ARG A 112 -2.66 -20.97 2.04
N ASN A 113 -2.04 -21.13 0.88
CA ASN A 113 -1.16 -22.25 0.61
C ASN A 113 0.29 -21.93 0.95
N ALA A 114 0.76 -20.74 0.62
CA ALA A 114 2.11 -20.29 0.94
C ALA A 114 2.23 -19.62 2.32
N GLY A 115 1.10 -19.24 2.94
CA GLY A 115 1.07 -18.55 4.24
C GLY A 115 1.73 -17.16 4.21
N GLN A 116 1.85 -16.55 3.03
CA GLN A 116 2.55 -15.29 2.84
C GLN A 116 1.75 -14.09 3.33
N ASN A 117 2.45 -13.19 4.03
CA ASN A 117 1.94 -11.88 4.38
C ASN A 117 2.22 -10.89 3.23
N LEU A 118 1.19 -10.23 2.78
CA LEU A 118 1.26 -9.28 1.68
C LEU A 118 1.03 -7.86 2.20
N LEU A 119 1.83 -6.92 1.70
CA LEU A 119 1.60 -5.49 1.89
C LEU A 119 1.21 -4.87 0.55
N LYS A 120 0.08 -4.20 0.53
CA LYS A 120 -0.42 -3.51 -0.65
C LYS A 120 -0.24 -2.01 -0.47
N TYR A 121 0.33 -1.38 -1.48
CA TYR A 121 0.37 0.07 -1.61
C TYR A 121 -0.50 0.57 -2.77
N GLY A 122 -0.97 1.80 -2.64
CA GLY A 122 -1.79 2.47 -3.63
C GLY A 122 -3.26 2.07 -3.56
N ASN A 123 -4.11 2.90 -4.13
CA ASN A 123 -5.56 2.76 -4.12
C ASN A 123 -6.11 2.79 -5.56
N GLY A 124 -7.13 1.98 -5.85
CA GLY A 124 -7.75 1.92 -7.17
C GLY A 124 -8.61 0.67 -7.41
N PRO A 125 -8.88 0.31 -8.68
CA PRO A 125 -9.79 -0.80 -9.01
C PRO A 125 -9.39 -2.16 -8.40
N LEU A 126 -8.11 -2.37 -8.11
CA LEU A 126 -7.64 -3.58 -7.43
C LEU A 126 -8.30 -3.75 -6.06
N ASP A 127 -8.57 -2.65 -5.35
CA ASP A 127 -9.19 -2.68 -4.02
C ASP A 127 -10.61 -3.21 -4.08
N ALA A 128 -11.38 -2.82 -5.09
CA ALA A 128 -12.73 -3.33 -5.30
C ALA A 128 -12.72 -4.86 -5.46
N THR A 129 -11.84 -5.40 -6.31
CA THR A 129 -11.69 -6.84 -6.49
C THR A 129 -11.30 -7.54 -5.19
N LEU A 130 -10.30 -7.02 -4.47
CA LEU A 130 -9.82 -7.64 -3.23
C LEU A 130 -10.87 -7.59 -2.10
N MET A 131 -11.63 -6.51 -2.01
CA MET A 131 -12.70 -6.35 -1.02
C MET A 131 -13.91 -7.23 -1.34
N GLU A 132 -14.31 -7.34 -2.61
CA GLU A 132 -15.39 -8.21 -3.05
C GLU A 132 -15.14 -9.67 -2.65
N HIS A 133 -13.88 -10.11 -2.71
CA HIS A 133 -13.48 -11.48 -2.33
C HIS A 133 -13.05 -11.60 -0.86
N GLY A 134 -13.19 -10.54 -0.04
CA GLY A 134 -12.84 -10.56 1.38
C GLY A 134 -11.35 -10.85 1.64
N LEU A 135 -10.47 -10.42 0.74
CA LEU A 135 -9.04 -10.74 0.79
C LEU A 135 -8.22 -9.77 1.61
N ILE A 136 -8.69 -8.53 1.83
CA ILE A 136 -7.99 -7.53 2.66
C ILE A 136 -8.31 -7.79 4.13
N ASP A 137 -7.30 -8.00 4.95
CA ASP A 137 -7.44 -8.28 6.38
C ASP A 137 -7.38 -7.00 7.23
N GLU A 138 -6.59 -6.02 6.80
CA GLU A 138 -6.46 -4.72 7.49
C GLU A 138 -6.20 -3.59 6.51
N PHE A 139 -6.76 -2.42 6.85
CA PHE A 139 -6.49 -1.14 6.21
C PHE A 139 -5.73 -0.26 7.19
N HIS A 140 -4.54 0.20 6.81
CA HIS A 140 -3.74 1.16 7.54
C HIS A 140 -3.81 2.51 6.81
N LEU A 141 -4.71 3.38 7.25
CA LEU A 141 -4.96 4.67 6.63
C LEU A 141 -4.10 5.74 7.31
N PHE A 142 -3.15 6.29 6.57
CA PHE A 142 -2.32 7.41 7.01
C PHE A 142 -3.09 8.71 6.76
N LEU A 143 -3.95 9.07 7.70
CA LEU A 143 -4.77 10.29 7.63
C LEU A 143 -3.88 11.50 7.85
N THR A 144 -3.57 12.18 6.76
CA THR A 144 -2.70 13.36 6.73
C THR A 144 -3.55 14.60 6.94
N PRO A 145 -3.13 15.58 7.77
CA PRO A 145 -3.90 16.77 8.11
C PRO A 145 -3.89 17.81 6.98
N VAL A 146 -4.35 17.39 5.79
CA VAL A 146 -4.45 18.21 4.57
C VAL A 146 -5.85 18.09 3.99
N ALA A 147 -6.39 19.17 3.48
CA ALA A 147 -7.64 19.22 2.74
C ALA A 147 -7.38 19.78 1.34
N ILE A 148 -7.55 18.96 0.31
CA ILE A 148 -7.30 19.37 -1.09
C ILE A 148 -8.59 19.57 -1.90
N GLY A 149 -9.70 18.98 -1.48
CA GLY A 149 -11.05 19.23 -2.00
C GLY A 149 -11.30 18.75 -3.44
N LYS A 150 -10.36 18.05 -4.05
CA LYS A 150 -10.49 17.45 -5.39
C LYS A 150 -9.48 16.32 -5.57
N GLY A 151 -9.82 15.33 -6.38
CA GLY A 151 -8.97 14.17 -6.66
C GLY A 151 -9.76 12.88 -6.60
N LYS A 152 -9.07 11.75 -6.70
CA LYS A 152 -9.66 10.43 -6.46
C LYS A 152 -9.90 10.25 -4.98
N HIS A 153 -10.98 9.55 -4.63
CA HIS A 153 -11.31 9.28 -3.24
C HIS A 153 -11.03 7.82 -2.87
N LEU A 154 -10.69 7.63 -1.61
CA LEU A 154 -10.61 6.31 -1.03
C LEU A 154 -11.95 5.59 -1.21
N PHE A 155 -11.92 4.37 -1.69
CA PHE A 155 -13.10 3.54 -1.94
C PHE A 155 -14.03 4.02 -3.08
N GLU A 156 -13.62 4.97 -3.93
CA GLU A 156 -14.47 5.42 -5.05
C GLU A 156 -14.81 4.32 -6.07
N SER A 157 -14.01 3.24 -6.11
CA SER A 157 -14.18 2.11 -7.03
C SER A 157 -15.05 0.98 -6.45
N ILE A 158 -15.64 1.18 -5.26
CA ILE A 158 -16.38 0.14 -4.55
C ILE A 158 -17.88 0.40 -4.67
N ASP A 159 -18.61 -0.57 -5.21
CA ASP A 159 -20.07 -0.48 -5.38
C ASP A 159 -20.86 -0.88 -4.12
N THR A 160 -20.21 -1.49 -3.14
CA THR A 160 -20.82 -1.94 -1.89
C THR A 160 -20.41 -1.03 -0.74
N ALA A 161 -21.12 -1.12 0.39
CA ALA A 161 -20.77 -0.40 1.62
C ALA A 161 -20.24 -1.38 2.69
N PRO A 162 -18.99 -1.84 2.58
CA PRO A 162 -18.43 -2.78 3.55
C PRO A 162 -18.32 -2.13 4.92
N HIS A 163 -18.77 -2.86 5.94
CA HIS A 163 -18.63 -2.41 7.32
C HIS A 163 -17.28 -2.78 7.88
N LEU A 164 -16.58 -1.80 8.43
CA LEU A 164 -15.27 -1.96 9.04
C LEU A 164 -15.37 -1.76 10.55
N ARG A 165 -14.51 -2.43 11.31
CA ARG A 165 -14.29 -2.19 12.74
C ARG A 165 -12.93 -1.56 12.95
N LEU A 166 -12.86 -0.59 13.85
CA LEU A 166 -11.60 0.02 14.26
C LEU A 166 -10.79 -1.00 15.08
N VAL A 167 -9.52 -1.14 14.74
CA VAL A 167 -8.57 -2.06 15.39
C VAL A 167 -7.58 -1.29 16.25
N ASP A 168 -6.99 -0.21 15.72
CA ASP A 168 -5.97 0.60 16.40
C ASP A 168 -5.99 2.04 15.89
N ILE A 169 -5.44 2.94 16.70
CA ILE A 169 -5.19 4.34 16.34
C ILE A 169 -3.79 4.72 16.83
N ARG A 170 -2.97 5.30 15.95
CA ARG A 170 -1.69 5.90 16.34
C ARG A 170 -1.64 7.35 15.88
N ARG A 171 -1.12 8.22 16.71
CA ARG A 171 -0.89 9.62 16.39
C ARG A 171 0.60 9.88 16.30
N PHE A 172 1.03 10.56 15.24
CA PHE A 172 2.39 11.05 15.06
C PHE A 172 2.50 12.53 15.43
N ASP A 173 3.69 12.96 15.78
CA ASP A 173 3.96 14.36 16.15
C ASP A 173 3.79 15.32 14.97
N SER A 174 3.95 14.83 13.74
CA SER A 174 3.64 15.56 12.50
C SER A 174 2.15 15.88 12.34
N GLY A 175 1.27 15.31 13.17
CA GLY A 175 -0.19 15.44 13.05
C GLY A 175 -0.86 14.36 12.21
N VAL A 176 -0.11 13.47 11.58
CA VAL A 176 -0.65 12.28 10.90
C VAL A 176 -1.29 11.35 11.93
N VAL A 177 -2.44 10.80 11.61
CA VAL A 177 -3.11 9.77 12.41
C VAL A 177 -3.21 8.50 11.58
N ILE A 178 -2.69 7.41 12.12
CA ILE A 178 -2.90 6.09 11.52
C ILE A 178 -4.21 5.52 12.08
N LEU A 179 -5.14 5.25 11.17
CA LEU A 179 -6.37 4.52 11.49
C LEU A 179 -6.23 3.10 10.95
N VAL A 180 -6.30 2.12 11.85
CA VAL A 180 -6.26 0.70 11.47
C VAL A 180 -7.66 0.13 11.55
N TYR A 181 -8.18 -0.31 10.40
CA TYR A 181 -9.48 -0.95 10.30
C TYR A 181 -9.36 -2.39 9.79
N ALA A 182 -10.30 -3.24 10.19
CA ALA A 182 -10.48 -4.57 9.64
C ALA A 182 -11.95 -4.76 9.21
N PRO A 183 -12.24 -5.63 8.23
CA PRO A 183 -13.61 -6.04 7.93
C PRO A 183 -14.33 -6.59 9.17
N LYS A 184 -15.65 -6.36 9.26
CA LYS A 184 -16.51 -6.94 10.30
C LYS A 184 -16.82 -8.39 10.01
#